data_e3b8fee6d37dd57c6a88aa5b5f5b41ec
#
_entry.id   e3b8fee6d37dd57c6a88aa5b5f5b41ec
#
_cell.length_a   1.000
_cell.length_b   1.000
_cell.length_c   1.000
_cell.angle_alpha   90.00
_cell.angle_beta   90.00
_cell.angle_gamma   90.00
#
_symmetry.space_group_name_H-M   'P 1'
#
loop_
_entity.id
_entity.type
_entity.pdbx_description
1 polymer ?
#
loop_
_entity_poly.entity_id
_entity_poly.type
_entity_poly.pdbx_seq_one_letter_code
_entity_poly.pdbx_strand_id
1 'polypeptide(L)'
;MKVSRCETRSSTGRTTLPGRDMLLAALRGLPHDDHPVLDAAGELAVLHQLRERVPVREAAGIDRRRWQLMRAIDRWVILAAPVPFAAADEHCETLGGLVDRLARHSALAFVALAGAPEPVFYDEWVRLDDLADSYQRLIDDLWAGVRSLPAHTY
;
A
#
# COMPACT_ATOMS: atom_id res chain seq x y z
N MET A 1 -9.98 38.07 28.43
CA MET A 1 -9.07 36.96 28.69
C MET A 1 -9.44 35.83 27.73
N LYS A 2 -8.74 35.74 26.58
CA LYS A 2 -8.94 34.64 25.57
C LYS A 2 -7.99 33.50 25.92
N VAL A 3 -8.54 32.39 26.32
CA VAL A 3 -7.79 31.16 26.52
C VAL A 3 -7.63 30.49 25.14
N SER A 4 -6.43 30.56 24.58
CA SER A 4 -6.05 29.80 23.38
C SER A 4 -6.02 28.32 23.72
N ARG A 5 -6.98 27.59 23.17
CA ARG A 5 -7.02 26.12 23.19
C ARG A 5 -5.93 25.63 22.23
N CYS A 6 -4.83 25.19 22.80
CA CYS A 6 -3.78 24.47 22.07
C CYS A 6 -4.35 23.11 21.64
N GLU A 7 -4.72 22.97 20.38
CA GLU A 7 -5.05 21.67 19.80
C GLU A 7 -3.77 20.87 19.69
N THR A 8 -3.57 19.96 20.62
CA THR A 8 -2.61 18.88 20.52
C THR A 8 -3.03 17.96 19.37
N ARG A 9 -2.48 18.18 18.18
CA ARG A 9 -2.55 17.22 17.08
C ARG A 9 -1.95 15.92 17.60
N SER A 10 -2.79 14.91 17.78
CA SER A 10 -2.40 13.58 18.18
C SER A 10 -1.42 13.00 17.15
N SER A 11 -0.16 12.94 17.53
CA SER A 11 0.95 12.35 16.77
C SER A 11 0.88 10.82 16.67
N THR A 12 -0.18 10.21 17.14
CA THR A 12 -0.32 8.75 17.26
C THR A 12 -0.58 8.05 15.92
N GLY A 13 -0.98 8.77 14.88
CA GLY A 13 -1.31 8.18 13.57
C GLY A 13 -0.12 7.84 12.68
N ARG A 14 1.11 8.32 13.00
CA ARG A 14 2.30 8.13 12.15
C ARG A 14 3.16 6.93 12.50
N THR A 15 2.88 6.25 13.60
CA THR A 15 3.70 5.15 14.12
C THR A 15 3.15 3.76 13.79
N THR A 16 1.92 3.67 13.30
CA THR A 16 1.28 2.41 12.92
C THR A 16 0.96 2.37 11.44
N LEU A 17 0.99 1.19 10.84
CA LEU A 17 0.55 1.03 9.45
C LEU A 17 -0.94 1.34 9.31
N PRO A 18 -1.33 2.01 8.21
CA PRO A 18 -2.74 2.26 7.92
C PRO A 18 -3.48 0.94 7.67
N GLY A 19 -4.71 0.84 8.16
CA GLY A 19 -5.58 -0.32 7.91
C GLY A 19 -6.00 -0.43 6.43
N ARG A 20 -6.58 -1.58 6.07
CA ARG A 20 -6.99 -1.89 4.69
C ARG A 20 -7.89 -0.81 4.08
N ASP A 21 -8.86 -0.29 4.82
CA ASP A 21 -9.83 0.67 4.28
C ASP A 21 -9.18 2.02 3.95
N MET A 22 -8.25 2.48 4.79
CA MET A 22 -7.46 3.69 4.52
C MET A 22 -6.54 3.48 3.30
N LEU A 23 -5.91 2.31 3.19
CA LEU A 23 -5.07 1.97 2.05
C LEU A 23 -5.89 1.94 0.76
N LEU A 24 -7.05 1.27 0.75
CA LEU A 24 -7.94 1.22 -0.41
C LEU A 24 -8.45 2.61 -0.81
N ALA A 25 -8.73 3.49 0.17
CA ALA A 25 -9.10 4.88 -0.10
C ALA A 25 -7.97 5.64 -0.79
N ALA A 26 -6.73 5.52 -0.32
CA ALA A 26 -5.56 6.13 -0.92
C ALA A 26 -5.31 5.62 -2.36
N LEU A 27 -5.45 4.31 -2.59
CA LEU A 27 -5.35 3.70 -3.91
C LEU A 27 -6.39 4.21 -4.92
N ARG A 28 -7.55 4.66 -4.44
CA ARG A 28 -8.62 5.28 -5.24
C ARG A 28 -8.43 6.78 -5.44
N GLY A 29 -7.38 7.37 -4.87
CA GLY A 29 -7.14 8.81 -4.92
C GLY A 29 -8.04 9.62 -4.00
N LEU A 30 -8.68 9.00 -3.01
CA LEU A 30 -9.48 9.71 -2.02
C LEU A 30 -8.58 10.41 -0.99
N PRO A 31 -9.03 11.53 -0.40
CA PRO A 31 -8.29 12.20 0.66
C PRO A 31 -8.01 11.25 1.84
N HIS A 32 -6.80 11.32 2.38
CA HIS A 32 -6.35 10.50 3.50
C HIS A 32 -5.46 11.30 4.44
N ASP A 33 -5.19 10.75 5.61
CA ASP A 33 -4.26 11.34 6.57
C ASP A 33 -2.83 11.41 6.00
N ASP A 34 -2.05 12.35 6.48
CA ASP A 34 -0.62 12.50 6.15
C ASP A 34 0.16 11.28 6.68
N HIS A 35 0.36 10.29 5.81
CA HIS A 35 1.08 9.06 6.12
C HIS A 35 1.91 8.60 4.92
N PRO A 36 3.24 8.38 5.06
CA PRO A 36 4.12 8.07 3.94
C PRO A 36 3.73 6.83 3.12
N VAL A 37 3.16 5.82 3.76
CA VAL A 37 2.68 4.61 3.08
C VAL A 37 1.43 4.89 2.24
N LEU A 38 0.51 5.74 2.71
CA LEU A 38 -0.68 6.13 1.96
C LEU A 38 -0.32 6.99 0.76
N ASP A 39 0.59 7.95 0.92
CA ASP A 39 1.10 8.79 -0.17
C ASP A 39 1.75 7.92 -1.26
N ALA A 40 2.62 6.98 -0.85
CA ALA A 40 3.27 6.06 -1.77
C ALA A 40 2.27 5.12 -2.47
N ALA A 41 1.26 4.62 -1.76
CA ALA A 41 0.22 3.76 -2.34
C ALA A 41 -0.61 4.51 -3.40
N GLY A 42 -1.02 5.74 -3.11
CA GLY A 42 -1.74 6.59 -4.07
C GLY A 42 -0.92 6.85 -5.34
N GLU A 43 0.37 7.17 -5.20
CA GLU A 43 1.28 7.36 -6.33
C GLU A 43 1.47 6.06 -7.13
N LEU A 44 1.63 4.91 -6.47
CA LEU A 44 1.73 3.61 -7.14
C LEU A 44 0.49 3.31 -8.00
N ALA A 45 -0.71 3.60 -7.50
CA ALA A 45 -1.95 3.42 -8.27
C ALA A 45 -1.97 4.29 -9.54
N VAL A 46 -1.55 5.55 -9.44
CA VAL A 46 -1.42 6.45 -10.60
C VAL A 46 -0.39 5.92 -11.60
N LEU A 47 0.77 5.44 -11.13
CA LEU A 47 1.82 4.89 -11.99
C LEU A 47 1.35 3.63 -12.74
N HIS A 48 0.55 2.75 -12.10
CA HIS A 48 -0.05 1.61 -12.78
C HIS A 48 -1.05 2.04 -13.85
N GLN A 49 -1.89 3.05 -13.59
CA GLN A 49 -2.79 3.61 -14.61
C GLN A 49 -2.03 4.19 -15.81
N LEU A 50 -0.93 4.91 -15.56
CA LEU A 50 -0.07 5.44 -16.62
C LEU A 50 0.61 4.30 -17.40
N ARG A 51 1.05 3.25 -16.70
CA ARG A 51 1.72 2.09 -17.29
C ARG A 51 0.87 1.39 -18.34
N GLU A 52 -0.45 1.33 -18.15
CA GLU A 52 -1.40 0.76 -19.11
C GLU A 52 -1.55 1.60 -20.41
N ARG A 53 -1.14 2.87 -20.36
CA ARG A 53 -1.33 3.81 -21.47
C ARG A 53 -0.08 4.05 -22.30
N VAL A 54 1.10 3.64 -21.81
CA VAL A 54 2.38 3.89 -22.46
C VAL A 54 2.96 2.63 -23.08
N PRO A 55 3.64 2.72 -24.24
CA PRO A 55 4.36 1.59 -24.81
C PRO A 55 5.44 1.06 -23.87
N VAL A 56 5.74 -0.25 -23.95
CA VAL A 56 6.74 -0.91 -23.09
C VAL A 56 8.09 -0.19 -23.11
N ARG A 57 8.53 0.32 -24.26
CA ARG A 57 9.80 1.06 -24.43
C ARG A 57 9.88 2.38 -23.64
N GLU A 58 8.72 2.95 -23.28
CA GLU A 58 8.64 4.23 -22.58
C GLU A 58 8.37 4.05 -21.07
N ALA A 59 8.18 2.81 -20.63
CA ALA A 59 7.78 2.48 -19.27
C ALA A 59 8.93 2.49 -18.24
N ALA A 60 10.18 2.55 -18.68
CA ALA A 60 11.33 2.41 -17.78
C ALA A 60 11.36 3.45 -16.64
N GLY A 61 10.93 4.69 -16.90
CA GLY A 61 10.82 5.74 -15.89
C GLY A 61 9.73 5.45 -14.86
N ILE A 62 8.59 4.94 -15.32
CA ILE A 62 7.46 4.52 -14.46
C ILE A 62 7.90 3.38 -13.57
N ASP A 63 8.50 2.34 -14.14
CA ASP A 63 8.95 1.17 -13.38
C ASP A 63 10.02 1.53 -12.35
N ARG A 64 10.97 2.41 -12.71
CA ARG A 64 11.97 2.94 -11.76
C ARG A 64 11.31 3.65 -10.58
N ARG A 65 10.31 4.50 -10.85
CA ARG A 65 9.60 5.22 -9.79
C ARG A 65 8.81 4.27 -8.89
N ARG A 66 8.16 3.26 -9.44
CA ARG A 66 7.49 2.20 -8.66
C ARG A 66 8.47 1.52 -7.70
N TRP A 67 9.63 1.10 -8.18
CA TRP A 67 10.69 0.52 -7.34
C TRP A 67 11.12 1.42 -6.19
N GLN A 68 11.26 2.72 -6.44
CA GLN A 68 11.61 3.69 -5.40
C GLN A 68 10.54 3.76 -4.31
N LEU A 69 9.26 3.75 -4.69
CA LEU A 69 8.13 3.80 -3.75
C LEU A 69 8.03 2.51 -2.93
N MET A 70 8.16 1.35 -3.56
CA MET A 70 8.19 0.06 -2.86
C MET A 70 9.28 0.04 -1.78
N ARG A 71 10.49 0.46 -2.14
CA ARG A 71 11.61 0.56 -1.19
C ARG A 71 11.37 1.58 -0.07
N ALA A 72 10.69 2.66 -0.37
CA ALA A 72 10.33 3.65 0.66
C ALA A 72 9.34 3.08 1.68
N ILE A 73 8.33 2.32 1.22
CA ILE A 73 7.40 1.60 2.09
C ILE A 73 8.14 0.58 2.95
N ASP A 74 9.01 -0.22 2.35
CA ASP A 74 9.77 -1.26 3.03
C ASP A 74 10.71 -0.69 4.11
N ARG A 75 11.42 0.40 3.80
CA ARG A 75 12.24 1.11 4.80
C ARG A 75 11.41 1.65 5.95
N TRP A 76 10.24 2.23 5.63
CA TRP A 76 9.37 2.77 6.66
C TRP A 76 8.91 1.67 7.63
N VAL A 77 8.45 0.53 7.12
CA VAL A 77 7.95 -0.56 7.97
C VAL A 77 9.05 -1.18 8.83
N ILE A 78 10.27 -1.34 8.28
CA ILE A 78 11.44 -1.84 9.06
C ILE A 78 11.73 -0.95 10.26
N LEU A 79 11.59 0.37 10.10
CA LEU A 79 11.86 1.33 11.18
C LEU A 79 10.71 1.45 12.18
N ALA A 80 9.48 1.19 11.76
CA ALA A 80 8.27 1.41 12.57
C ALA A 80 7.75 0.13 13.24
N ALA A 81 7.92 -1.03 12.59
CA ALA A 81 7.41 -2.30 13.11
C ALA A 81 8.22 -2.77 14.34
N PRO A 82 7.56 -3.44 15.30
CA PRO A 82 8.26 -4.06 16.41
C PRO A 82 9.20 -5.18 15.91
N VAL A 83 10.23 -5.47 16.71
CA VAL A 83 11.14 -6.59 16.42
C VAL A 83 10.34 -7.89 16.50
N PRO A 84 10.36 -8.73 15.46
CA PRO A 84 9.64 -9.99 15.47
C PRO A 84 10.22 -10.97 16.49
N PHE A 85 9.38 -11.88 16.99
CA PHE A 85 9.86 -12.97 17.84
C PHE A 85 10.82 -13.89 17.08
N ALA A 86 11.70 -14.58 17.79
CA ALA A 86 12.67 -15.50 17.19
C ALA A 86 12.02 -16.64 16.40
N ALA A 87 10.78 -17.03 16.74
CA ALA A 87 9.99 -18.05 16.06
C ALA A 87 9.01 -17.47 15.03
N ALA A 88 9.13 -16.18 14.66
CA ALA A 88 8.24 -15.55 13.68
C ALA A 88 8.46 -16.18 12.29
N ASP A 89 7.36 -16.49 11.63
CA ASP A 89 7.40 -16.96 10.24
C ASP A 89 7.73 -15.79 9.29
N GLU A 90 8.60 -16.05 8.31
CA GLU A 90 8.91 -15.07 7.28
C GLU A 90 7.80 -15.02 6.22
N HIS A 91 7.36 -13.81 5.87
CA HIS A 91 6.41 -13.61 4.77
C HIS A 91 7.11 -13.77 3.42
N CYS A 92 6.37 -14.23 2.40
CA CYS A 92 6.93 -14.54 1.09
C CYS A 92 7.29 -13.32 0.24
N GLU A 93 6.77 -12.13 0.57
CA GLU A 93 7.05 -10.88 -0.14
C GLU A 93 7.18 -9.69 0.82
N THR A 94 7.78 -8.59 0.35
CA THR A 94 7.89 -7.35 1.12
C THR A 94 6.56 -6.61 1.19
N LEU A 95 6.40 -5.71 2.16
CA LEU A 95 5.19 -4.90 2.25
C LEU A 95 5.04 -3.98 1.03
N GLY A 96 6.14 -3.39 0.55
CA GLY A 96 6.14 -2.59 -0.67
C GLY A 96 5.68 -3.37 -1.89
N GLY A 97 6.10 -4.63 -2.02
CA GLY A 97 5.64 -5.54 -3.08
C GLY A 97 4.13 -5.81 -3.00
N LEU A 98 3.62 -6.08 -1.82
CA LEU A 98 2.18 -6.30 -1.61
C LEU A 98 1.36 -5.04 -1.93
N VAL A 99 1.81 -3.86 -1.49
CA VAL A 99 1.14 -2.58 -1.79
C VAL A 99 1.18 -2.27 -3.29
N ASP A 100 2.29 -2.56 -3.99
CA ASP A 100 2.38 -2.40 -5.44
C ASP A 100 1.39 -3.32 -6.19
N ARG A 101 1.22 -4.56 -5.74
CA ARG A 101 0.21 -5.47 -6.29
C ARG A 101 -1.21 -4.96 -6.05
N LEU A 102 -1.50 -4.46 -4.86
CA LEU A 102 -2.79 -3.82 -4.54
C LEU A 102 -3.04 -2.62 -5.46
N ALA A 103 -2.03 -1.78 -5.67
CA ALA A 103 -2.12 -0.63 -6.56
C ALA A 103 -2.40 -1.05 -8.01
N ARG A 104 -1.76 -2.13 -8.50
CA ARG A 104 -2.02 -2.69 -9.82
C ARG A 104 -3.47 -3.16 -9.96
N HIS A 105 -3.97 -3.98 -9.02
CA HIS A 105 -5.35 -4.47 -9.09
C HIS A 105 -6.38 -3.36 -8.92
N SER A 106 -6.08 -2.33 -8.12
CA SER A 106 -6.92 -1.13 -8.03
C SER A 106 -7.01 -0.40 -9.37
N ALA A 107 -5.88 -0.24 -10.07
CA ALA A 107 -5.86 0.37 -11.40
C ALA A 107 -6.63 -0.47 -12.43
N LEU A 108 -6.47 -1.80 -12.43
CA LEU A 108 -7.20 -2.71 -13.31
C LEU A 108 -8.70 -2.70 -13.04
N ALA A 109 -9.12 -2.70 -11.78
CA ALA A 109 -10.53 -2.59 -11.40
C ALA A 109 -11.14 -1.26 -11.87
N PHE A 110 -10.39 -0.17 -11.78
CA PHE A 110 -10.83 1.14 -12.28
C PHE A 110 -11.02 1.16 -13.81
N VAL A 111 -10.07 0.57 -14.56
CA VAL A 111 -10.17 0.44 -16.01
C VAL A 111 -11.35 -0.47 -16.39
N ALA A 112 -11.54 -1.59 -15.71
CA ALA A 112 -12.64 -2.52 -15.93
C ALA A 112 -14.00 -1.87 -15.66
N LEU A 113 -14.12 -1.03 -14.65
CA LEU A 113 -15.36 -0.28 -14.36
C LEU A 113 -15.76 0.64 -15.51
N ALA A 114 -14.78 1.21 -16.24
CA ALA A 114 -15.02 2.15 -17.32
C ALA A 114 -15.50 1.49 -18.62
N GLY A 115 -15.26 0.19 -18.86
CA GLY A 115 -15.59 -0.40 -20.15
C GLY A 115 -15.52 -1.93 -20.28
N ALA A 116 -15.19 -2.66 -19.22
CA ALA A 116 -15.15 -4.12 -19.27
C ALA A 116 -16.54 -4.74 -19.02
N PRO A 117 -16.80 -5.98 -19.51
CA PRO A 117 -17.98 -6.74 -19.12
C PRO A 117 -18.05 -6.95 -17.61
N GLU A 118 -19.25 -6.98 -17.05
CA GLU A 118 -19.51 -7.12 -15.61
C GLU A 118 -18.73 -8.28 -14.93
N PRO A 119 -18.61 -9.49 -15.51
CA PRO A 119 -17.84 -10.57 -14.91
C PRO A 119 -16.35 -10.23 -14.72
N VAL A 120 -15.72 -9.52 -15.65
CA VAL A 120 -14.30 -9.12 -15.58
C VAL A 120 -14.09 -8.08 -14.50
N PHE A 121 -15.00 -7.12 -14.40
CA PHE A 121 -14.98 -6.14 -13.32
C PHE A 121 -15.13 -6.81 -11.93
N TYR A 122 -16.05 -7.76 -11.81
CA TYR A 122 -16.30 -8.48 -10.58
C TYR A 122 -15.07 -9.30 -10.14
N ASP A 123 -14.42 -9.98 -11.08
CA ASP A 123 -13.20 -10.77 -10.79
C ASP A 123 -12.04 -9.89 -10.28
N GLU A 124 -11.82 -8.73 -10.90
CA GLU A 124 -10.78 -7.79 -10.45
C GLU A 124 -11.11 -7.19 -9.08
N TRP A 125 -12.38 -6.90 -8.82
CA TRP A 125 -12.84 -6.42 -7.53
C TRP A 125 -12.61 -7.45 -6.41
N VAL A 126 -12.96 -8.71 -6.65
CA VAL A 126 -12.76 -9.81 -5.69
C VAL A 126 -11.27 -9.99 -5.40
N ARG A 127 -10.42 -9.98 -6.44
CA ARG A 127 -8.95 -10.07 -6.25
C ARG A 127 -8.39 -8.92 -5.42
N LEU A 128 -8.87 -7.71 -5.65
CA LEU A 128 -8.46 -6.55 -4.88
C LEU A 128 -8.87 -6.68 -3.40
N ASP A 129 -10.09 -7.13 -3.16
CA ASP A 129 -10.62 -7.32 -1.80
C ASP A 129 -9.85 -8.42 -1.04
N ASP A 130 -9.60 -9.57 -1.66
CA ASP A 130 -8.78 -10.66 -1.11
C ASP A 130 -7.35 -10.22 -0.77
N LEU A 131 -6.73 -9.42 -1.65
CA LEU A 131 -5.41 -8.86 -1.40
C LEU A 131 -5.42 -7.84 -0.25
N ALA A 132 -6.47 -7.03 -0.15
CA ALA A 132 -6.62 -6.07 0.94
C ALA A 132 -6.80 -6.78 2.29
N ASP A 133 -7.52 -7.90 2.33
CA ASP A 133 -7.61 -8.75 3.51
C ASP A 133 -6.27 -9.40 3.87
N SER A 134 -5.51 -9.82 2.88
CA SER A 134 -4.15 -10.35 3.08
C SER A 134 -3.21 -9.29 3.64
N TYR A 135 -3.31 -8.06 3.16
CA TYR A 135 -2.58 -6.92 3.71
C TYR A 135 -2.95 -6.68 5.18
N GLN A 136 -4.24 -6.66 5.52
CA GLN A 136 -4.68 -6.45 6.90
C GLN A 136 -4.14 -7.53 7.83
N ARG A 137 -4.23 -8.81 7.44
CA ARG A 137 -3.65 -9.91 8.22
C ARG A 137 -2.14 -9.76 8.41
N LEU A 138 -1.41 -9.38 7.35
CA LEU A 138 0.03 -9.19 7.44
C LEU A 138 0.40 -8.08 8.42
N ILE A 139 -0.25 -6.92 8.37
CA ILE A 139 0.06 -5.83 9.29
C ILE A 139 -0.29 -6.18 10.73
N ASP A 140 -1.38 -6.91 10.98
CA ASP A 140 -1.75 -7.39 12.30
C ASP A 140 -0.68 -8.35 12.84
N ASP A 141 -0.23 -9.30 12.04
CA ASP A 141 0.82 -10.26 12.37
C ASP A 141 2.19 -9.59 12.63
N LEU A 142 2.54 -8.56 11.83
CA LEU A 142 3.77 -7.78 12.02
C LEU A 142 3.75 -7.04 13.36
N TRP A 143 2.64 -6.39 13.70
CA TRP A 143 2.50 -5.68 14.98
C TRP A 143 2.39 -6.63 16.18
N ALA A 144 1.88 -7.84 15.99
CA ALA A 144 1.91 -8.89 17.00
C ALA A 144 3.29 -9.55 17.15
N GLY A 145 4.25 -9.30 16.25
CA GLY A 145 5.59 -9.88 16.27
C GLY A 145 5.67 -11.35 15.84
N VAL A 146 4.57 -11.90 15.31
CA VAL A 146 4.49 -13.33 14.89
C VAL A 146 4.89 -13.53 13.42
N ARG A 147 5.07 -12.45 12.66
CA ARG A 147 5.51 -12.45 11.27
C ARG A 147 6.71 -11.54 11.09
N SER A 148 7.66 -11.95 10.25
CA SER A 148 8.75 -11.11 9.76
C SER A 148 8.62 -10.86 8.25
N LEU A 149 9.21 -9.77 7.78
CA LEU A 149 9.32 -9.50 6.36
C LEU A 149 10.64 -10.07 5.83
N PRO A 150 10.68 -10.49 4.54
CA PRO A 150 11.91 -11.01 3.95
C PRO A 150 12.99 -9.93 3.94
N ALA A 151 14.24 -10.36 4.11
CA ALA A 151 15.37 -9.47 3.94
C ALA A 151 15.43 -8.97 2.48
N HIS A 152 15.65 -7.66 2.30
CA HIS A 152 15.73 -7.10 0.96
C HIS A 152 16.96 -7.63 0.23
N THR A 153 16.71 -8.37 -0.84
CA THR A 153 17.72 -8.66 -1.87
C THR A 153 17.38 -7.79 -3.09
N TYR A 154 17.94 -6.59 -3.12
CA TYR A 154 17.85 -5.70 -4.29
C TYR A 154 19.23 -5.61 -4.95
#